data_0b9ef499e1fa81d360fb5e139763aef5
#
_entry.id   0b9ef499e1fa81d360fb5e139763aef5
#
_cell.length_a   1.000
_cell.length_b   1.000
_cell.length_c   1.000
_cell.angle_alpha   90.00
_cell.angle_beta   90.00
_cell.angle_gamma   90.00
#
_symmetry.space_group_name_H-M   'P 1'
#
loop_
_entity.id
_entity.type
_entity.pdbx_description
1 polymer ?
#
loop_
_entity_poly.entity_id
_entity_poly.type
_entity_poly.pdbx_seq_one_letter_code
_entity_poly.pdbx_strand_id
1 'polypeptide(L)'
;MMPVRLGAVGYLNARPLVFGLEPSSRFTLRFDVPSRCASLLHDGSIDVGLIPSIEYLRGDYKVVPGLAIASRGPVASVALYTSRPMSDVRSIAMDASSRTSIALARVLCARLFRIHPAIETRSPDLAAMLDHHDAALIIGDGALLLDHSNAGLGQDPPTREPRRQDPPIEKIDLGEAWTALTGLPFVYAFWAGRAGALSGEDVEALQQARDAGVRHSEEIARDYFPDVPAHQRAGARYLRDNIRYDFGEEERAGLMLFYQYAAEIGILPHVGDVAFY
;
A
#
# COMPACT_ATOMS: atom_id res chain seq x y z
N MET A 1 -28.94 6.14 -15.17
CA MET A 1 -27.63 5.51 -15.42
C MET A 1 -27.36 4.59 -14.25
N MET A 2 -26.80 3.40 -14.43
CA MET A 2 -26.40 2.57 -13.29
C MET A 2 -25.17 3.18 -12.61
N PRO A 3 -25.07 3.13 -11.27
CA PRO A 3 -23.90 3.65 -10.57
C PRO A 3 -22.63 2.88 -10.95
N VAL A 4 -21.48 3.58 -11.02
CA VAL A 4 -20.18 2.97 -11.25
C VAL A 4 -19.77 2.15 -10.02
N ARG A 5 -19.38 0.89 -10.24
CA ARG A 5 -18.96 -0.03 -9.17
C ARG A 5 -17.49 0.21 -8.84
N LEU A 6 -17.21 0.80 -7.68
CA LEU A 6 -15.88 1.10 -7.19
C LEU A 6 -15.41 0.02 -6.21
N GLY A 7 -14.22 -0.51 -6.44
CA GLY A 7 -13.51 -1.35 -5.46
C GLY A 7 -12.45 -0.53 -4.73
N ALA A 8 -12.72 -0.17 -3.48
CA ALA A 8 -11.82 0.60 -2.64
C ALA A 8 -11.02 -0.29 -1.69
N VAL A 9 -9.83 0.15 -1.30
CA VAL A 9 -9.03 -0.53 -0.29
C VAL A 9 -9.56 -0.22 1.11
N GLY A 10 -9.67 -1.26 1.95
CA GLY A 10 -10.22 -1.13 3.30
C GLY A 10 -9.30 -0.44 4.32
N TYR A 11 -8.02 -0.21 4.01
CA TYR A 11 -7.04 0.39 4.92
C TYR A 11 -7.22 1.90 5.09
N LEU A 12 -6.69 2.42 6.20
CA LEU A 12 -6.76 3.83 6.55
C LEU A 12 -6.26 4.76 5.44
N ASN A 13 -5.16 4.40 4.76
CA ASN A 13 -4.57 5.23 3.69
C ASN A 13 -5.46 5.43 2.46
N ALA A 14 -6.46 4.58 2.27
CA ALA A 14 -7.40 4.73 1.16
C ALA A 14 -8.62 5.61 1.50
N ARG A 15 -8.87 5.88 2.78
CA ARG A 15 -10.05 6.62 3.24
C ARG A 15 -10.15 8.04 2.67
N PRO A 16 -9.06 8.82 2.54
CA PRO A 16 -9.13 10.12 1.88
C PRO A 16 -9.60 10.06 0.42
N LEU A 17 -9.30 8.98 -0.30
CA LEU A 17 -9.70 8.82 -1.72
C LEU A 17 -11.18 8.48 -1.93
N VAL A 18 -11.91 8.21 -0.86
CA VAL A 18 -13.35 7.88 -0.87
C VAL A 18 -14.18 8.79 0.02
N PHE A 19 -13.58 9.82 0.58
CA PHE A 19 -14.23 10.72 1.52
C PHE A 19 -15.43 11.43 0.87
N GLY A 20 -16.60 11.32 1.50
CA GLY A 20 -17.83 11.94 1.00
C GLY A 20 -18.45 11.26 -0.23
N LEU A 21 -17.95 10.12 -0.68
CA LEU A 21 -18.57 9.37 -1.78
C LEU A 21 -19.77 8.53 -1.36
N GLU A 22 -20.00 8.35 -0.08
CA GLU A 22 -21.17 7.65 0.48
C GLU A 22 -22.02 8.61 1.31
N PRO A 23 -23.37 8.61 1.14
CA PRO A 23 -24.15 7.92 0.10
C PRO A 23 -24.08 8.65 -1.25
N SER A 24 -23.96 7.91 -2.34
CA SER A 24 -23.92 8.46 -3.69
C SER A 24 -24.87 7.69 -4.65
N SER A 25 -25.57 8.43 -5.51
CA SER A 25 -26.29 7.84 -6.64
C SER A 25 -25.36 7.54 -7.83
N ARG A 26 -24.15 8.09 -7.80
CA ARG A 26 -23.14 7.99 -8.87
C ARG A 26 -22.26 6.75 -8.71
N PHE A 27 -21.91 6.39 -7.47
CA PHE A 27 -20.98 5.32 -7.14
C PHE A 27 -21.60 4.29 -6.19
N THR A 28 -21.20 3.03 -6.38
CA THR A 28 -21.39 1.96 -5.39
C THR A 28 -20.02 1.50 -4.92
N LEU A 29 -19.74 1.69 -3.63
CA LEU A 29 -18.46 1.35 -3.02
C LEU A 29 -18.49 -0.06 -2.43
N ARG A 30 -17.40 -0.80 -2.70
CA ARG A 30 -17.07 -2.05 -2.03
C ARG A 30 -15.65 -1.96 -1.48
N PHE A 31 -15.47 -2.29 -0.21
CA PHE A 31 -14.15 -2.35 0.42
C PHE A 31 -13.59 -3.76 0.44
N ASP A 32 -12.30 -3.88 0.12
CA ASP A 32 -11.58 -5.15 0.12
C ASP A 32 -10.07 -4.91 0.33
N VAL A 33 -9.25 -5.96 0.40
CA VAL A 33 -7.79 -5.82 0.40
C VAL A 33 -7.27 -5.47 -1.00
N PRO A 34 -6.08 -4.82 -1.13
CA PRO A 34 -5.57 -4.35 -2.43
C PRO A 34 -5.52 -5.42 -3.52
N SER A 35 -5.02 -6.62 -3.17
CA SER A 35 -4.92 -7.73 -4.13
C SER A 35 -6.29 -8.21 -4.60
N ARG A 36 -7.33 -8.12 -3.76
CA ARG A 36 -8.70 -8.51 -4.13
C ARG A 36 -9.36 -7.45 -5.01
N CYS A 37 -9.15 -6.15 -4.74
CA CYS A 37 -9.61 -5.08 -5.62
C CYS A 37 -9.06 -5.27 -7.05
N ALA A 38 -7.78 -5.61 -7.21
CA ALA A 38 -7.22 -5.92 -8.52
C ALA A 38 -7.89 -7.12 -9.19
N SER A 39 -8.09 -8.23 -8.46
CA SER A 39 -8.77 -9.40 -9.00
C SER A 39 -10.20 -9.10 -9.46
N LEU A 40 -10.96 -8.33 -8.67
CA LEU A 40 -12.33 -7.91 -9.02
C LEU A 40 -12.38 -7.00 -10.26
N LEU A 41 -11.35 -6.16 -10.45
CA LEU A 41 -11.23 -5.36 -11.67
C LEU A 41 -10.90 -6.23 -12.88
N HIS A 42 -9.97 -7.17 -12.74
CA HIS A 42 -9.59 -8.07 -13.82
C HIS A 42 -10.75 -8.95 -14.30
N ASP A 43 -11.55 -9.48 -13.38
CA ASP A 43 -12.72 -10.32 -13.69
C ASP A 43 -13.98 -9.52 -14.07
N GLY A 44 -13.97 -8.18 -13.97
CA GLY A 44 -15.10 -7.31 -14.34
C GLY A 44 -16.20 -7.22 -13.27
N SER A 45 -15.96 -7.70 -12.07
CA SER A 45 -16.90 -7.58 -10.93
C SER A 45 -17.04 -6.14 -10.44
N ILE A 46 -16.04 -5.29 -10.70
CA ILE A 46 -16.06 -3.85 -10.51
C ILE A 46 -15.63 -3.13 -11.79
N ASP A 47 -16.01 -1.86 -11.93
CA ASP A 47 -15.72 -1.05 -13.11
C ASP A 47 -14.41 -0.29 -12.96
N VAL A 48 -14.14 0.18 -11.73
CA VAL A 48 -12.92 0.90 -11.34
C VAL A 48 -12.46 0.38 -9.99
N GLY A 49 -11.16 0.13 -9.85
CA GLY A 49 -10.54 -0.35 -8.62
C GLY A 49 -9.40 0.53 -8.15
N LEU A 50 -9.27 0.72 -6.83
CA LEU A 50 -8.05 1.20 -6.21
C LEU A 50 -7.09 0.00 -6.13
N ILE A 51 -6.27 -0.18 -7.16
CA ILE A 51 -5.46 -1.38 -7.35
C ILE A 51 -3.98 -1.14 -7.05
N PRO A 52 -3.24 -2.20 -6.64
CA PRO A 52 -1.79 -2.14 -6.57
C PRO A 52 -1.19 -1.73 -7.91
N SER A 53 -0.26 -0.77 -7.91
CA SER A 53 0.31 -0.20 -9.13
C SER A 53 0.94 -1.26 -10.06
N ILE A 54 1.52 -2.33 -9.50
CA ILE A 54 2.11 -3.44 -10.26
C ILE A 54 1.07 -4.22 -11.11
N GLU A 55 -0.21 -4.14 -10.76
CA GLU A 55 -1.29 -4.85 -11.45
C GLU A 55 -1.79 -4.11 -12.70
N TYR A 56 -1.43 -2.84 -12.84
CA TYR A 56 -1.88 -2.01 -13.96
C TYR A 56 -1.53 -2.62 -15.33
N LEU A 57 -0.31 -3.13 -15.47
CA LEU A 57 0.19 -3.70 -16.73
C LEU A 57 -0.42 -5.08 -17.08
N ARG A 58 -1.33 -5.60 -16.28
CA ARG A 58 -2.03 -6.87 -16.54
C ARG A 58 -3.32 -6.71 -17.33
N GLY A 59 -3.73 -5.49 -17.64
CA GLY A 59 -4.95 -5.21 -18.42
C GLY A 59 -4.86 -3.90 -19.18
N ASP A 60 -5.83 -3.65 -20.02
CA ASP A 60 -5.98 -2.37 -20.73
C ASP A 60 -6.81 -1.42 -19.86
N TYR A 61 -6.13 -0.67 -19.02
CA TYR A 61 -6.73 0.24 -18.05
C TYR A 61 -6.32 1.68 -18.29
N LYS A 62 -7.17 2.59 -17.77
CA LYS A 62 -6.87 4.00 -17.61
C LYS A 62 -6.82 4.35 -16.13
N VAL A 63 -5.91 5.22 -15.75
CA VAL A 63 -5.75 5.71 -14.38
C VAL A 63 -6.47 7.04 -14.23
N VAL A 64 -7.09 7.26 -13.07
CA VAL A 64 -7.68 8.55 -12.74
C VAL A 64 -6.54 9.57 -12.53
N PRO A 65 -6.51 10.67 -13.31
CA PRO A 65 -5.40 11.61 -13.28
C PRO A 65 -5.28 12.32 -11.93
N GLY A 66 -4.05 12.53 -11.48
CA GLY A 66 -3.75 13.28 -10.28
C GLY A 66 -4.02 12.56 -8.96
N LEU A 67 -4.38 11.26 -8.96
CA LEU A 67 -4.73 10.49 -7.76
C LEU A 67 -3.86 9.26 -7.59
N ALA A 68 -3.20 9.14 -6.44
CA ALA A 68 -2.46 7.93 -6.05
C ALA A 68 -2.42 7.76 -4.53
N ILE A 69 -1.96 6.61 -4.09
CA ILE A 69 -1.38 6.38 -2.77
C ILE A 69 0.12 6.24 -2.99
N ALA A 70 0.88 7.24 -2.58
CA ALA A 70 2.31 7.32 -2.75
C ALA A 70 3.01 7.77 -1.47
N SER A 71 4.34 7.66 -1.42
CA SER A 71 5.17 8.28 -0.37
C SER A 71 6.48 8.79 -0.96
N ARG A 72 7.07 9.77 -0.30
CA ARG A 72 8.45 10.21 -0.54
C ARG A 72 9.18 10.20 0.81
N GLY A 73 10.05 9.23 1.02
CA GLY A 73 10.58 8.89 2.33
C GLY A 73 9.72 7.84 3.05
N PRO A 74 9.67 7.84 4.38
CA PRO A 74 8.98 6.82 5.16
C PRO A 74 7.49 6.74 4.83
N VAL A 75 7.00 5.51 4.58
CA VAL A 75 5.57 5.23 4.37
C VAL A 75 4.88 4.78 5.66
N ALA A 76 5.64 4.35 6.65
CA ALA A 76 5.21 3.81 7.94
C ALA A 76 4.40 2.50 7.88
N SER A 77 3.60 2.29 6.82
CA SER A 77 2.66 1.17 6.66
C SER A 77 3.11 0.07 5.71
N VAL A 78 4.36 0.06 5.26
CA VAL A 78 4.95 -1.00 4.43
C VAL A 78 6.38 -1.23 4.88
N ALA A 79 6.63 -2.31 5.61
CA ALA A 79 7.93 -2.54 6.21
C ALA A 79 8.34 -4.02 6.23
N LEU A 80 9.66 -4.26 6.13
CA LEU A 80 10.28 -5.52 6.49
C LEU A 80 10.69 -5.49 7.96
N TYR A 81 10.42 -6.58 8.64
CA TYR A 81 10.81 -6.83 10.04
C TYR A 81 11.79 -7.99 10.05
N THR A 82 12.95 -7.82 10.71
CA THR A 82 13.98 -8.86 10.81
C THR A 82 14.74 -8.76 12.12
N SER A 83 15.19 -9.91 12.65
CA SER A 83 16.09 -9.99 13.81
C SER A 83 17.56 -10.16 13.40
N ARG A 84 17.89 -10.04 12.12
CA ARG A 84 19.25 -10.20 11.57
C ARG A 84 19.57 -9.07 10.60
N PRO A 85 20.88 -8.79 10.36
CA PRO A 85 21.29 -7.91 9.27
C PRO A 85 20.72 -8.38 7.93
N MET A 86 20.26 -7.48 7.07
CA MET A 86 19.70 -7.83 5.75
C MET A 86 20.63 -8.68 4.89
N SER A 87 21.96 -8.54 5.03
CA SER A 87 22.94 -9.40 4.36
C SER A 87 22.81 -10.89 4.70
N ASP A 88 22.24 -11.21 5.85
CA ASP A 88 22.13 -12.57 6.38
C ASP A 88 20.73 -13.16 6.18
N VAL A 89 19.77 -12.39 5.65
CA VAL A 89 18.42 -12.84 5.35
C VAL A 89 18.44 -13.79 4.16
N ARG A 90 17.92 -15.01 4.36
CA ARG A 90 17.82 -16.08 3.34
C ARG A 90 16.39 -16.45 3.01
N SER A 91 15.43 -16.05 3.86
CA SER A 91 14.00 -16.31 3.67
C SER A 91 13.16 -15.13 4.14
N ILE A 92 12.11 -14.80 3.37
CA ILE A 92 11.18 -13.71 3.72
C ILE A 92 9.74 -14.20 3.54
N ALA A 93 8.95 -14.09 4.62
CA ALA A 93 7.50 -14.22 4.53
C ALA A 93 6.89 -12.89 4.04
N MET A 94 6.03 -12.96 3.02
CA MET A 94 5.41 -11.78 2.39
C MET A 94 3.91 -11.75 2.66
N ASP A 95 3.40 -10.64 3.15
CA ASP A 95 1.97 -10.37 3.29
C ASP A 95 1.27 -10.47 1.92
N ALA A 96 0.35 -11.43 1.77
CA ALA A 96 -0.34 -11.72 0.53
C ALA A 96 -1.35 -10.64 0.09
N SER A 97 -1.65 -9.67 0.96
CA SER A 97 -2.68 -8.64 0.69
C SER A 97 -2.23 -7.56 -0.29
N SER A 98 -0.91 -7.34 -0.51
CA SER A 98 -0.40 -6.32 -1.42
C SER A 98 0.66 -6.83 -2.39
N ARG A 99 0.29 -6.94 -3.66
CA ARG A 99 1.21 -7.37 -4.73
C ARG A 99 2.28 -6.34 -5.06
N THR A 100 1.98 -5.04 -4.98
CA THR A 100 2.98 -3.97 -5.18
C THR A 100 4.06 -4.02 -4.10
N SER A 101 3.68 -4.19 -2.83
CA SER A 101 4.65 -4.23 -1.73
C SER A 101 5.56 -5.46 -1.79
N ILE A 102 5.04 -6.61 -2.22
CA ILE A 102 5.84 -7.81 -2.52
C ILE A 102 6.85 -7.52 -3.64
N ALA A 103 6.41 -6.90 -4.73
CA ALA A 103 7.28 -6.54 -5.84
C ALA A 103 8.36 -5.52 -5.43
N LEU A 104 7.98 -4.49 -4.64
CA LEU A 104 8.93 -3.52 -4.09
C LEU A 104 9.99 -4.19 -3.21
N ALA A 105 9.58 -5.06 -2.28
CA ALA A 105 10.51 -5.79 -1.42
C ALA A 105 11.51 -6.61 -2.25
N ARG A 106 11.05 -7.30 -3.31
CA ARG A 106 11.92 -8.05 -4.22
C ARG A 106 12.89 -7.16 -4.99
N VAL A 107 12.42 -6.01 -5.48
CA VAL A 107 13.28 -5.01 -6.14
C VAL A 107 14.35 -4.50 -5.17
N LEU A 108 13.97 -4.14 -3.94
CA LEU A 108 14.92 -3.66 -2.92
C LEU A 108 15.90 -4.77 -2.49
N CYS A 109 15.47 -6.02 -2.36
CA CYS A 109 16.37 -7.15 -2.13
C CYS A 109 17.45 -7.23 -3.21
N ALA A 110 17.07 -7.14 -4.47
CA ALA A 110 18.00 -7.25 -5.60
C ALA A 110 18.91 -6.02 -5.77
N ARG A 111 18.35 -4.79 -5.61
CA ARG A 111 19.05 -3.55 -5.99
C ARG A 111 19.79 -2.89 -4.83
N LEU A 112 19.16 -2.86 -3.64
CA LEU A 112 19.68 -2.17 -2.46
C LEU A 112 20.45 -3.13 -1.56
N PHE A 113 19.80 -4.21 -1.13
CA PHE A 113 20.38 -5.17 -0.18
C PHE A 113 21.29 -6.21 -0.84
N ARG A 114 21.17 -6.39 -2.17
CA ARG A 114 21.96 -7.35 -2.98
C ARG A 114 21.86 -8.78 -2.47
N ILE A 115 20.64 -9.19 -2.10
CA ILE A 115 20.31 -10.54 -1.64
C ILE A 115 19.23 -11.16 -2.51
N HIS A 116 19.15 -12.51 -2.50
CA HIS A 116 18.18 -13.31 -3.23
C HIS A 116 17.52 -14.32 -2.29
N PRO A 117 16.68 -13.88 -1.33
CA PRO A 117 16.05 -14.76 -0.36
C PRO A 117 14.98 -15.63 -1.02
N ALA A 118 14.71 -16.78 -0.41
CA ALA A 118 13.49 -17.54 -0.67
C ALA A 118 12.27 -16.72 -0.19
N ILE A 119 11.20 -16.71 -1.00
CA ILE A 119 10.00 -15.91 -0.74
C ILE A 119 8.80 -16.82 -0.61
N GLU A 120 8.07 -16.66 0.46
CA GLU A 120 6.79 -17.32 0.70
C GLU A 120 5.70 -16.30 1.05
N THR A 121 4.52 -16.42 0.43
CA THR A 121 3.38 -15.56 0.79
C THR A 121 2.60 -16.16 1.94
N ARG A 122 2.27 -15.33 2.95
CA ARG A 122 1.58 -15.73 4.17
C ARG A 122 0.48 -14.72 4.54
N SER A 123 -0.43 -15.14 5.40
CA SER A 123 -1.31 -14.21 6.12
C SER A 123 -0.48 -13.33 7.05
N PRO A 124 -0.86 -12.05 7.26
CA PRO A 124 -0.09 -11.09 8.04
C PRO A 124 -0.16 -11.37 9.55
N ASP A 125 0.73 -12.19 10.03
CA ASP A 125 0.98 -12.46 11.45
C ASP A 125 2.50 -12.41 11.65
N LEU A 126 3.00 -11.30 12.21
CA LEU A 126 4.44 -11.07 12.32
C LEU A 126 5.14 -12.16 13.11
N ALA A 127 4.57 -12.59 14.23
CA ALA A 127 5.18 -13.61 15.08
C ALA A 127 5.27 -14.95 14.36
N ALA A 128 4.16 -15.42 13.78
CA ALA A 128 4.12 -16.66 13.02
C ALA A 128 5.02 -16.63 11.77
N MET A 129 5.14 -15.47 11.12
CA MET A 129 6.02 -15.28 9.97
C MET A 129 7.50 -15.39 10.38
N LEU A 130 7.92 -14.73 11.47
CA LEU A 130 9.30 -14.75 11.97
C LEU A 130 9.69 -16.03 12.67
N ASP A 131 8.75 -16.85 13.11
CA ASP A 131 9.04 -18.19 13.66
C ASP A 131 9.63 -19.15 12.61
N HIS A 132 9.37 -18.88 11.31
CA HIS A 132 9.77 -19.75 10.21
C HIS A 132 10.63 -19.07 9.13
N HIS A 133 10.77 -17.75 9.17
CA HIS A 133 11.50 -16.96 8.18
C HIS A 133 12.44 -15.96 8.86
N ASP A 134 13.50 -15.58 8.16
CA ASP A 134 14.49 -14.62 8.66
C ASP A 134 13.96 -13.18 8.70
N ALA A 135 12.98 -12.88 7.83
CA ALA A 135 12.30 -11.60 7.78
C ALA A 135 10.83 -11.76 7.40
N ALA A 136 10.02 -10.73 7.69
CA ALA A 136 8.61 -10.66 7.34
C ALA A 136 8.24 -9.31 6.77
N LEU A 137 7.51 -9.29 5.64
CA LEU A 137 6.86 -8.09 5.10
C LEU A 137 5.47 -7.98 5.68
N ILE A 138 5.18 -6.88 6.36
CA ILE A 138 3.83 -6.52 6.85
C ILE A 138 3.42 -5.20 6.20
N ILE A 139 2.12 -5.08 5.85
CA ILE A 139 1.58 -3.88 5.20
C ILE A 139 0.31 -3.36 5.87
N GLY A 140 -0.08 -2.15 5.46
CA GLY A 140 -1.32 -1.50 5.85
C GLY A 140 -1.37 -1.15 7.34
N ASP A 141 -2.56 -1.19 7.91
CA ASP A 141 -2.80 -0.80 9.29
C ASP A 141 -2.05 -1.70 10.29
N GLY A 142 -1.82 -2.97 9.94
CA GLY A 142 -1.00 -3.89 10.72
C GLY A 142 0.42 -3.35 10.93
N ALA A 143 1.10 -2.93 9.85
CA ALA A 143 2.44 -2.38 9.95
C ALA A 143 2.47 -1.00 10.64
N LEU A 144 1.45 -0.16 10.40
CA LEU A 144 1.32 1.15 11.02
C LEU A 144 1.18 1.06 12.55
N LEU A 145 0.42 0.08 13.04
CA LEU A 145 0.10 -0.05 14.46
C LEU A 145 1.14 -0.85 15.24
N LEU A 146 1.95 -1.69 14.60
CA LEU A 146 3.01 -2.45 15.25
C LEU A 146 4.02 -1.57 16.00
N ASP A 147 4.34 -0.40 15.48
CA ASP A 147 5.24 0.55 16.15
C ASP A 147 4.67 1.13 17.45
N HIS A 148 3.33 1.20 17.53
CA HIS A 148 2.62 1.73 18.69
C HIS A 148 2.33 0.65 19.74
N SER A 149 2.28 -0.63 19.36
CA SER A 149 2.12 -1.75 20.30
C SER A 149 3.36 -1.99 21.16
N ASN A 150 4.56 -1.75 20.61
CA ASN A 150 5.80 -1.79 21.37
C ASN A 150 5.91 -0.67 22.44
N ALA A 151 5.02 0.35 22.40
CA ALA A 151 4.89 1.40 23.40
C ALA A 151 3.88 1.07 24.52
N GLY A 152 3.45 -0.19 24.67
CA GLY A 152 2.55 -0.65 25.74
C GLY A 152 1.06 -0.47 25.47
N LEU A 153 0.64 -0.30 24.21
CA LEU A 153 -0.76 -0.08 23.81
C LEU A 153 -1.34 -1.23 22.96
N GLY A 154 -0.75 -2.44 23.01
CA GLY A 154 -1.25 -3.61 22.29
C GLY A 154 -2.49 -4.21 22.92
N GLN A 155 -3.50 -4.53 22.12
CA GLN A 155 -4.55 -5.49 22.46
C GLN A 155 -3.95 -6.88 22.29
N ASP A 156 -4.03 -7.66 23.33
CA ASP A 156 -3.47 -8.98 23.61
C ASP A 156 -1.97 -9.02 23.97
N PRO A 157 -1.63 -9.63 25.10
CA PRO A 157 -0.26 -9.91 25.45
C PRO A 157 0.32 -10.84 24.37
N PRO A 158 1.59 -10.64 23.97
CA PRO A 158 2.25 -11.54 23.04
C PRO A 158 2.10 -12.97 23.60
N THR A 159 1.66 -13.90 22.76
CA THR A 159 1.46 -15.31 23.12
C THR A 159 2.74 -15.99 23.62
N ARG A 160 3.86 -15.26 23.54
CA ARG A 160 5.15 -15.66 24.08
C ARG A 160 5.87 -14.44 24.66
N GLU A 161 6.22 -14.48 25.94
CA GLU A 161 7.13 -13.50 26.51
C GLU A 161 8.45 -13.48 25.72
N PRO A 162 8.96 -12.29 25.29
CA PRO A 162 10.25 -12.20 24.62
C PRO A 162 11.31 -12.81 25.55
N ARG A 163 11.99 -13.82 25.07
CA ARG A 163 13.12 -14.39 25.82
C ARG A 163 14.17 -13.30 25.92
N ARG A 164 14.76 -13.11 27.09
CA ARG A 164 15.83 -12.11 27.36
C ARG A 164 17.05 -12.19 26.43
N GLN A 165 17.08 -13.13 25.49
CA GLN A 165 18.17 -13.40 24.55
C GLN A 165 17.78 -13.21 23.06
N ASP A 166 16.52 -12.90 22.75
CA ASP A 166 16.14 -12.66 21.36
C ASP A 166 16.68 -11.31 20.88
N PRO A 167 17.37 -11.24 19.74
CA PRO A 167 17.85 -9.98 19.20
C PRO A 167 16.66 -9.06 18.88
N PRO A 168 16.82 -7.73 19.01
CA PRO A 168 15.76 -6.78 18.73
C PRO A 168 15.33 -6.91 17.25
N ILE A 169 14.03 -6.85 17.04
CA ILE A 169 13.47 -6.83 15.68
C ILE A 169 13.69 -5.42 15.11
N GLU A 170 14.41 -5.35 13.99
CA GLU A 170 14.60 -4.14 13.20
C GLU A 170 13.44 -3.98 12.23
N LYS A 171 12.92 -2.75 12.10
CA LYS A 171 11.96 -2.35 11.09
C LYS A 171 12.67 -1.59 9.98
N ILE A 172 12.48 -2.03 8.73
CA ILE A 172 12.98 -1.37 7.53
C ILE A 172 11.78 -0.88 6.74
N ASP A 173 11.58 0.44 6.73
CA ASP A 173 10.52 1.08 5.94
C ASP A 173 10.85 1.05 4.45
N LEU A 174 9.96 0.47 3.63
CA LEU A 174 10.24 0.27 2.21
C LEU A 174 10.07 1.54 1.38
N GLY A 175 9.27 2.51 1.83
CA GLY A 175 9.18 3.83 1.19
C GLY A 175 10.46 4.64 1.39
N GLU A 176 11.00 4.63 2.60
CA GLU A 176 12.31 5.24 2.90
C GLU A 176 13.43 4.58 2.12
N ALA A 177 13.48 3.24 2.11
CA ALA A 177 14.48 2.47 1.37
C ALA A 177 14.43 2.75 -0.15
N TRP A 178 13.22 2.85 -0.73
CA TRP A 178 13.05 3.23 -2.13
C TRP A 178 13.56 4.64 -2.41
N THR A 179 13.16 5.60 -1.58
CA THR A 179 13.57 7.00 -1.75
C THR A 179 15.10 7.15 -1.58
N ALA A 180 15.71 6.43 -0.65
CA ALA A 180 17.17 6.42 -0.48
C ALA A 180 17.90 5.83 -1.71
N LEU A 181 17.32 4.80 -2.34
CA LEU A 181 17.89 4.16 -3.53
C LEU A 181 17.77 5.04 -4.79
N THR A 182 16.64 5.74 -4.96
CA THR A 182 16.26 6.36 -6.24
C THR A 182 16.13 7.87 -6.23
N GLY A 183 15.92 8.48 -5.07
CA GLY A 183 15.56 9.89 -4.91
C GLY A 183 14.11 10.23 -5.31
N LEU A 184 13.32 9.24 -5.75
CA LEU A 184 11.97 9.41 -6.28
C LEU A 184 10.89 8.94 -5.31
N PRO A 185 9.64 9.46 -5.42
CA PRO A 185 8.49 8.91 -4.73
C PRO A 185 8.21 7.46 -5.16
N PHE A 186 7.53 6.69 -4.30
CA PHE A 186 7.00 5.37 -4.64
C PHE A 186 5.47 5.40 -4.70
N VAL A 187 4.90 4.82 -5.77
CA VAL A 187 3.45 4.73 -5.99
C VAL A 187 2.97 3.32 -5.65
N TYR A 188 2.17 3.19 -4.60
CA TYR A 188 1.65 1.91 -4.11
C TYR A 188 0.39 1.47 -4.86
N ALA A 189 -0.54 2.42 -5.06
CA ALA A 189 -1.85 2.17 -5.66
C ALA A 189 -2.41 3.43 -6.32
N PHE A 190 -3.36 3.24 -7.23
CA PHE A 190 -4.15 4.30 -7.85
C PHE A 190 -5.50 3.76 -8.32
N TRP A 191 -6.46 4.66 -8.58
CA TRP A 191 -7.71 4.30 -9.22
C TRP A 191 -7.47 3.96 -10.68
N ALA A 192 -7.83 2.74 -11.08
CA ALA A 192 -7.74 2.26 -12.46
C ALA A 192 -9.04 1.56 -12.88
N GLY A 193 -9.42 1.74 -14.14
CA GLY A 193 -10.60 1.13 -14.73
C GLY A 193 -10.48 0.99 -16.24
N ARG A 194 -11.44 0.29 -16.89
CA ARG A 194 -11.46 0.16 -18.34
C ARG A 194 -11.78 1.49 -19.00
N ALA A 195 -11.32 1.69 -20.23
CA ALA A 195 -11.68 2.87 -21.02
C ALA A 195 -13.21 3.02 -21.08
N GLY A 196 -13.70 4.23 -20.81
CA GLY A 196 -15.14 4.54 -20.78
C GLY A 196 -15.89 4.12 -19.50
N ALA A 197 -15.22 3.56 -18.48
CA ALA A 197 -15.84 3.24 -17.21
C ALA A 197 -16.20 4.48 -16.38
N LEU A 198 -15.48 5.59 -16.59
CA LEU A 198 -15.73 6.89 -15.95
C LEU A 198 -16.03 7.96 -17.00
N SER A 199 -16.98 8.83 -16.68
CA SER A 199 -17.16 10.13 -17.34
C SER A 199 -16.20 11.18 -16.76
N GLY A 200 -16.07 12.34 -17.41
CA GLY A 200 -15.29 13.46 -16.85
C GLY A 200 -15.80 13.92 -15.48
N GLU A 201 -17.12 13.94 -15.28
CA GLU A 201 -17.74 14.27 -13.98
C GLU A 201 -17.44 13.23 -12.90
N ASP A 202 -17.27 11.95 -13.25
CA ASP A 202 -16.88 10.90 -12.30
C ASP A 202 -15.43 11.07 -11.87
N VAL A 203 -14.55 11.42 -12.82
CA VAL A 203 -13.14 11.76 -12.53
C VAL A 203 -13.06 12.96 -11.60
N GLU A 204 -13.78 14.04 -11.88
CA GLU A 204 -13.85 15.21 -11.01
C GLU A 204 -14.36 14.88 -9.61
N ALA A 205 -15.40 14.04 -9.50
CA ALA A 205 -15.94 13.63 -8.21
C ALA A 205 -14.91 12.84 -7.36
N LEU A 206 -14.12 11.95 -7.98
CA LEU A 206 -13.02 11.26 -7.30
C LEU A 206 -11.91 12.21 -6.87
N GLN A 207 -11.57 13.21 -7.68
CA GLN A 207 -10.59 14.24 -7.34
C GLN A 207 -11.07 15.11 -6.17
N GLN A 208 -12.34 15.51 -6.18
CA GLN A 208 -12.96 16.28 -5.09
C GLN A 208 -13.00 15.48 -3.77
N ALA A 209 -13.28 14.18 -3.85
CA ALA A 209 -13.24 13.29 -2.68
C ALA A 209 -11.85 13.27 -2.04
N ARG A 210 -10.77 13.10 -2.86
CA ARG A 210 -9.39 13.18 -2.40
C ARG A 210 -9.09 14.53 -1.76
N ASP A 211 -9.44 15.63 -2.42
CA ASP A 211 -9.15 16.99 -1.94
C ASP A 211 -9.85 17.29 -0.61
N ALA A 212 -11.08 16.79 -0.45
CA ALA A 212 -11.79 16.87 0.82
C ALA A 212 -11.14 15.95 1.87
N GLY A 213 -10.86 14.69 1.52
CA GLY A 213 -10.31 13.71 2.44
C GLY A 213 -8.94 14.08 3.00
N VAL A 214 -8.05 14.65 2.19
CA VAL A 214 -6.74 15.14 2.66
C VAL A 214 -6.89 16.24 3.72
N ARG A 215 -7.89 17.10 3.60
CA ARG A 215 -8.17 18.15 4.60
C ARG A 215 -8.82 17.64 5.87
N HIS A 216 -9.38 16.41 5.85
CA HIS A 216 -10.12 15.83 6.98
C HIS A 216 -9.40 14.64 7.61
N SER A 217 -8.05 14.59 7.53
CA SER A 217 -7.24 13.47 8.04
C SER A 217 -7.51 13.13 9.53
N GLU A 218 -7.77 14.13 10.37
CA GLU A 218 -8.08 13.93 11.79
C GLU A 218 -9.46 13.33 12.02
N GLU A 219 -10.47 13.78 11.25
CA GLU A 219 -11.83 13.23 11.28
C GLU A 219 -11.80 11.77 10.79
N ILE A 220 -11.18 11.52 9.65
CA ILE A 220 -11.02 10.18 9.09
C ILE A 220 -10.35 9.23 10.09
N ALA A 221 -9.26 9.65 10.72
CA ALA A 221 -8.56 8.81 11.68
C ALA A 221 -9.39 8.55 12.96
N ARG A 222 -10.19 9.52 13.39
CA ARG A 222 -11.12 9.39 14.54
C ARG A 222 -12.21 8.37 14.24
N ASP A 223 -12.83 8.47 13.07
CA ASP A 223 -13.91 7.58 12.67
C ASP A 223 -13.41 6.16 12.37
N TYR A 224 -12.17 6.06 11.88
CA TYR A 224 -11.55 4.79 11.57
C TYR A 224 -11.10 4.00 12.81
N PHE A 225 -10.64 4.68 13.85
CA PHE A 225 -10.21 4.11 15.13
C PHE A 225 -11.08 4.61 16.29
N PRO A 226 -12.38 4.24 16.33
CA PRO A 226 -13.23 4.66 17.43
C PRO A 226 -12.64 4.17 18.76
N ASP A 227 -12.73 4.99 19.78
CA ASP A 227 -12.36 4.68 21.17
C ASP A 227 -10.86 4.41 21.45
N VAL A 228 -9.96 4.63 20.47
CA VAL A 228 -8.51 4.45 20.65
C VAL A 228 -7.73 5.73 20.31
N PRO A 229 -7.67 6.71 21.23
CA PRO A 229 -7.06 8.03 20.97
C PRO A 229 -5.59 7.98 20.48
N ALA A 230 -4.83 6.96 20.87
CA ALA A 230 -3.45 6.79 20.42
C ALA A 230 -3.40 6.45 18.93
N HIS A 231 -4.26 5.53 18.46
CA HIS A 231 -4.37 5.15 17.05
C HIS A 231 -4.94 6.29 16.20
N GLN A 232 -5.89 7.08 16.75
CA GLN A 232 -6.42 8.28 16.08
C GLN A 232 -5.30 9.28 15.77
N ARG A 233 -4.46 9.61 16.78
CA ARG A 233 -3.33 10.53 16.59
C ARG A 233 -2.28 9.98 15.62
N ALA A 234 -1.96 8.69 15.72
CA ALA A 234 -1.02 8.02 14.81
C ALA A 234 -1.57 7.99 13.38
N GLY A 235 -2.84 7.64 13.20
CA GLY A 235 -3.51 7.61 11.91
C GLY A 235 -3.60 8.98 11.25
N ALA A 236 -3.97 10.03 11.98
CA ALA A 236 -4.02 11.39 11.46
C ALA A 236 -2.63 11.88 11.00
N ARG A 237 -1.58 11.62 11.80
CA ARG A 237 -0.20 11.92 11.44
C ARG A 237 0.23 11.16 10.19
N TYR A 238 -0.05 9.87 10.14
CA TYR A 238 0.26 9.02 9.01
C TYR A 238 -0.35 9.53 7.71
N LEU A 239 -1.66 9.85 7.70
CA LEU A 239 -2.35 10.37 6.52
C LEU A 239 -1.76 11.70 6.02
N ARG A 240 -1.31 12.57 6.95
CA ARG A 240 -0.81 13.90 6.64
C ARG A 240 0.67 13.92 6.27
N ASP A 241 1.51 13.17 6.99
CA ASP A 241 2.96 13.32 6.97
C ASP A 241 3.66 12.23 6.11
N ASN A 242 3.07 11.02 6.00
CA ASN A 242 3.67 9.89 5.30
C ASN A 242 3.06 9.64 3.92
N ILE A 243 1.75 9.84 3.75
CA ILE A 243 1.07 9.54 2.50
C ILE A 243 0.93 10.78 1.62
N ARG A 244 1.21 10.61 0.34
CA ARG A 244 0.93 11.56 -0.73
C ARG A 244 -0.20 11.03 -1.59
N TYR A 245 -1.13 11.91 -1.92
CA TYR A 245 -2.33 11.54 -2.70
C TYR A 245 -2.31 12.10 -4.12
N ASP A 246 -1.21 12.74 -4.50
CA ASP A 246 -1.00 13.29 -5.82
C ASP A 246 -0.32 12.27 -6.73
N PHE A 247 -0.65 12.34 -8.03
CA PHE A 247 0.02 11.58 -9.07
C PHE A 247 0.49 12.57 -10.16
N GLY A 248 1.65 13.14 -9.94
CA GLY A 248 2.31 14.09 -10.81
C GLY A 248 3.48 13.47 -11.59
N GLU A 249 4.36 14.34 -12.10
CA GLU A 249 5.50 13.92 -12.91
C GLU A 249 6.55 13.13 -12.10
N GLU A 250 6.81 13.50 -10.85
CA GLU A 250 7.76 12.78 -10.00
C GLU A 250 7.23 11.38 -9.64
N GLU A 251 5.94 11.24 -9.29
CA GLU A 251 5.30 9.96 -9.02
C GLU A 251 5.31 9.06 -10.26
N ARG A 252 5.05 9.64 -11.44
CA ARG A 252 5.14 8.92 -12.72
C ARG A 252 6.57 8.45 -12.97
N ALA A 253 7.58 9.31 -12.77
CA ALA A 253 8.98 8.92 -12.93
C ALA A 253 9.37 7.79 -11.97
N GLY A 254 8.95 7.85 -10.69
CA GLY A 254 9.14 6.80 -9.71
C GLY A 254 8.48 5.49 -10.12
N LEU A 255 7.24 5.54 -10.60
CA LEU A 255 6.50 4.38 -11.08
C LEU A 255 7.17 3.72 -12.30
N MET A 256 7.61 4.53 -13.27
CA MET A 256 8.30 4.02 -14.46
C MET A 256 9.62 3.34 -14.11
N LEU A 257 10.39 3.92 -13.18
CA LEU A 257 11.63 3.30 -12.69
C LEU A 257 11.34 1.99 -11.95
N PHE A 258 10.26 1.96 -11.14
CA PHE A 258 9.83 0.73 -10.48
C PHE A 258 9.45 -0.36 -11.48
N TYR A 259 8.71 -0.05 -12.53
CA TYR A 259 8.37 -1.01 -13.58
C TYR A 259 9.62 -1.52 -14.32
N GLN A 260 10.57 -0.63 -14.60
CA GLN A 260 11.84 -1.01 -15.19
C GLN A 260 12.58 -2.02 -14.28
N TYR A 261 12.77 -1.71 -13.01
CA TYR A 261 13.45 -2.61 -12.08
C TYR A 261 12.71 -3.93 -11.87
N ALA A 262 11.38 -3.90 -11.84
CA ALA A 262 10.56 -5.10 -11.73
C ALA A 262 10.67 -5.99 -12.99
N ALA A 263 10.78 -5.40 -14.20
CA ALA A 263 11.01 -6.14 -15.43
C ALA A 263 12.43 -6.75 -15.48
N GLU A 264 13.45 -6.00 -15.07
CA GLU A 264 14.84 -6.47 -15.05
C GLU A 264 15.07 -7.68 -14.12
N ILE A 265 14.26 -7.82 -13.05
CA ILE A 265 14.29 -8.99 -12.15
C ILE A 265 13.20 -10.03 -12.45
N GLY A 266 12.52 -9.91 -13.59
CA GLY A 266 11.56 -10.89 -14.08
C GLY A 266 10.21 -10.92 -13.34
N ILE A 267 9.81 -9.83 -12.66
CA ILE A 267 8.47 -9.71 -12.07
C ILE A 267 7.44 -9.29 -13.12
N LEU A 268 7.81 -8.37 -14.00
CA LEU A 268 7.00 -7.90 -15.12
C LEU A 268 7.55 -8.43 -16.44
N PRO A 269 6.67 -8.79 -17.40
CA PRO A 269 7.11 -9.25 -18.73
C PRO A 269 7.61 -8.11 -19.63
N HIS A 270 7.17 -6.88 -19.38
CA HIS A 270 7.52 -5.68 -20.13
C HIS A 270 7.32 -4.43 -19.27
N VAL A 271 7.88 -3.32 -19.74
CA VAL A 271 7.64 -1.99 -19.20
C VAL A 271 6.59 -1.31 -20.08
N GLY A 272 5.58 -0.69 -19.48
CA GLY A 272 4.54 0.07 -20.17
C GLY A 272 4.29 1.39 -19.46
N ASP A 273 3.83 2.38 -20.22
CA ASP A 273 3.46 3.70 -19.68
C ASP A 273 2.00 3.71 -19.22
N VAL A 274 1.67 4.70 -18.38
CA VAL A 274 0.34 4.86 -17.81
C VAL A 274 -0.52 5.74 -18.72
N ALA A 275 -1.70 5.24 -19.10
CA ALA A 275 -2.73 6.01 -19.78
C ALA A 275 -3.73 6.57 -18.76
N PHE A 276 -4.22 7.79 -19.00
CA PHE A 276 -5.17 8.47 -18.12
C PHE A 276 -6.56 8.61 -18.78
N TYR A 277 -7.60 8.77 -17.93
CA TYR A 277 -8.95 9.15 -18.37
C TYR A 277 -8.98 10.53 -18.98
#